data_a3a32351813d23b2c85325d0039cfb5b
#
_entry.id   a3a32351813d23b2c85325d0039cfb5b
#
_cell.length_a   1.000
_cell.length_b   1.000
_cell.length_c   1.000
_cell.angle_alpha   90.00
_cell.angle_beta   90.00
_cell.angle_gamma   90.00
#
_symmetry.space_group_name_H-M   'P 1'
#
loop_
_entity.id
_entity.type
_entity.pdbx_description
1 polymer ?
#
loop_
_entity_poly.entity_id
_entity_poly.type
_entity_poly.pdbx_seq_one_letter_code
_entity_poly.pdbx_strand_id
1 'polypeptide(L)'
;MTRHDRLQSEPTIWLATTRPEGRPHLVPIWFVWVDESFYICTERRSVKVRNLLANPLASVALESGTQPVVAECRSRLVEAPYPVEVVQAFQAKYEWDIRSDQQYNVVVALQPQRWLMG
;
A
#
# COMPACT_ATOMS: atom_id res chain seq x y z
N MET A 1 7.52 -19.78 -6.12
CA MET A 1 6.75 -18.58 -6.48
C MET A 1 7.68 -17.39 -6.62
N THR A 2 7.47 -16.59 -7.65
CA THR A 2 8.23 -15.35 -7.84
C THR A 2 7.74 -14.28 -6.88
N ARG A 3 8.52 -13.19 -6.76
CA ARG A 3 8.05 -12.01 -6.04
C ARG A 3 6.73 -11.49 -6.61
N HIS A 4 6.62 -11.42 -7.93
CA HIS A 4 5.39 -10.98 -8.59
C HIS A 4 4.19 -11.83 -8.18
N ASP A 5 4.34 -13.15 -8.20
CA ASP A 5 3.25 -14.07 -7.80
C ASP A 5 2.81 -13.79 -6.36
N ARG A 6 3.76 -13.59 -5.47
CA ARG A 6 3.47 -13.34 -4.06
C ARG A 6 2.78 -12.00 -3.85
N LEU A 7 3.19 -10.96 -4.59
CA LEU A 7 2.55 -9.65 -4.51
C LEU A 7 1.11 -9.69 -5.05
N GLN A 8 0.82 -10.61 -5.96
CA GLN A 8 -0.54 -10.81 -6.44
C GLN A 8 -1.42 -11.57 -5.45
N SER A 9 -0.86 -12.53 -4.72
CA SER A 9 -1.65 -13.48 -3.93
C SER A 9 -1.68 -13.20 -2.43
N GLU A 10 -0.63 -12.64 -1.85
CA GLU A 10 -0.58 -12.42 -0.41
C GLU A 10 -1.45 -11.22 -0.02
N PRO A 11 -2.25 -11.35 1.06
CA PRO A 11 -3.30 -10.35 1.33
C PRO A 11 -2.84 -9.11 2.05
N THR A 12 -1.69 -9.14 2.72
CA THR A 12 -1.31 -8.09 3.67
C THR A 12 0.11 -7.63 3.47
N ILE A 13 0.31 -6.32 3.49
CA ILE A 13 1.63 -5.72 3.72
C ILE A 13 1.63 -5.02 5.07
N TRP A 14 2.80 -4.98 5.70
CA TRP A 14 3.07 -4.08 6.82
C TRP A 14 3.64 -2.79 6.24
N LEU A 15 3.05 -1.68 6.63
CA LEU A 15 3.40 -0.35 6.13
C LEU A 15 4.01 0.48 7.24
N ALA A 16 5.25 0.92 7.03
CA ALA A 16 5.95 1.81 7.94
C ALA A 16 5.97 3.22 7.37
N THR A 17 5.51 4.17 8.16
CA THR A 17 5.56 5.60 7.85
C THR A 17 6.17 6.35 9.02
N THR A 18 6.52 7.62 8.82
CA THR A 18 7.16 8.43 9.86
C THR A 18 6.24 9.60 10.23
N ARG A 19 5.94 9.70 11.53
CA ARG A 19 5.19 10.84 12.05
C ARG A 19 6.01 12.13 11.92
N PRO A 20 5.37 13.30 11.85
CA PRO A 20 6.11 14.58 11.73
C PRO A 20 7.17 14.80 12.80
N GLU A 21 6.93 14.31 14.04
CA GLU A 21 7.92 14.43 15.12
C GLU A 21 8.97 13.31 15.11
N GLY A 22 8.95 12.42 14.12
CA GLY A 22 9.98 11.42 13.91
C GLY A 22 9.68 10.02 14.44
N ARG A 23 8.60 9.83 15.21
CA ARG A 23 8.26 8.49 15.71
C ARG A 23 7.75 7.60 14.57
N PRO A 24 8.26 6.37 14.46
CA PRO A 24 7.77 5.46 13.42
C PRO A 24 6.36 4.98 13.71
N HIS A 25 5.63 4.67 12.64
CA HIS A 25 4.26 4.12 12.68
C HIS A 25 4.23 2.90 11.79
N LEU A 26 3.74 1.78 12.30
CA LEU A 26 3.72 0.50 11.57
C LEU A 26 2.37 -0.16 11.73
N VAL A 27 1.70 -0.44 10.61
CA VAL A 27 0.38 -1.07 10.60
C VAL A 27 0.27 -2.05 9.43
N PRO A 28 -0.52 -3.14 9.58
CA PRO A 28 -0.84 -4.01 8.46
C PRO A 28 -1.98 -3.42 7.64
N ILE A 29 -1.97 -3.69 6.34
CA ILE A 29 -3.04 -3.21 5.48
C ILE A 29 -3.16 -4.11 4.24
N TRP A 30 -4.38 -4.22 3.71
CA TRP A 30 -4.64 -4.87 2.44
C TRP A 30 -4.07 -4.04 1.29
N PHE A 31 -3.60 -4.72 0.25
CA PHE A 31 -2.99 -4.06 -0.89
C PHE A 31 -3.25 -4.82 -2.18
N VAL A 32 -3.09 -4.12 -3.29
CA VAL A 32 -2.97 -4.74 -4.61
C VAL A 32 -1.67 -4.29 -5.25
N TRP A 33 -1.15 -5.14 -6.14
CA TRP A 33 0.06 -4.86 -6.91
C TRP A 33 -0.36 -4.67 -8.36
N VAL A 34 -0.19 -3.46 -8.88
CA VAL A 34 -0.64 -3.10 -10.23
C VAL A 34 0.43 -2.19 -10.83
N ASP A 35 0.89 -2.53 -12.04
CA ASP A 35 1.79 -1.67 -12.79
C ASP A 35 3.00 -1.21 -11.95
N GLU A 36 3.66 -2.20 -11.34
CA GLU A 36 4.89 -2.00 -10.55
C GLU A 36 4.74 -1.08 -9.34
N SER A 37 3.55 -0.98 -8.79
CA SER A 37 3.29 -0.22 -7.57
C SER A 37 2.34 -0.97 -6.66
N PHE A 38 2.54 -0.79 -5.35
CA PHE A 38 1.55 -1.16 -4.34
C PHE A 38 0.46 -0.09 -4.32
N TYR A 39 -0.79 -0.51 -4.19
CA TYR A 39 -1.89 0.40 -3.96
C TYR A 39 -2.65 -0.03 -2.72
N ILE A 40 -2.96 0.92 -1.87
CA ILE A 40 -3.80 0.71 -0.70
C ILE A 40 -5.00 1.66 -0.78
N CYS A 41 -6.14 1.21 -0.24
CA CYS A 41 -7.31 2.06 -0.09
C CYS A 41 -7.56 2.24 1.40
N THR A 42 -7.63 3.48 1.85
CA THR A 42 -7.65 3.78 3.27
C THR A 42 -8.45 5.04 3.57
N GLU A 43 -8.53 5.39 4.85
CA GLU A 43 -9.20 6.62 5.28
C GLU A 43 -8.26 7.81 5.10
N ARG A 44 -8.78 8.85 4.46
CA ARG A 44 -8.03 10.10 4.24
C ARG A 44 -7.53 10.70 5.55
N ARG A 45 -8.28 10.54 6.64
CA ARG A 45 -7.94 11.12 7.94
C ARG A 45 -7.07 10.20 8.81
N SER A 46 -6.61 9.08 8.26
CA SER A 46 -5.78 8.14 9.02
C SER A 46 -4.39 8.73 9.33
N VAL A 47 -3.75 8.15 10.35
CA VAL A 47 -2.38 8.53 10.73
C VAL A 47 -1.41 8.30 9.57
N LYS A 48 -1.56 7.16 8.85
CA LYS A 48 -0.65 6.86 7.74
C LYS A 48 -0.76 7.87 6.61
N VAL A 49 -1.95 8.36 6.29
CA VAL A 49 -2.12 9.37 5.24
C VAL A 49 -1.51 10.69 5.69
N ARG A 50 -1.77 11.12 6.93
CA ARG A 50 -1.16 12.33 7.48
C ARG A 50 0.36 12.26 7.42
N ASN A 51 0.91 11.10 7.81
CA ASN A 51 2.37 10.90 7.78
C ASN A 51 2.91 11.01 6.35
N LEU A 52 2.25 10.38 5.39
CA LEU A 52 2.70 10.38 4.00
C LEU A 52 2.57 11.73 3.32
N LEU A 53 1.61 12.55 3.74
CA LEU A 53 1.52 13.93 3.25
C LEU A 53 2.69 14.78 3.74
N ALA A 54 3.17 14.55 4.96
CA ALA A 54 4.31 15.26 5.51
C ALA A 54 5.65 14.71 5.02
N ASN A 55 5.72 13.38 4.82
CA ASN A 55 6.93 12.69 4.35
C ASN A 55 6.49 11.53 3.46
N PRO A 56 6.70 11.62 2.14
CA PRO A 56 6.19 10.62 1.21
C PRO A 56 6.96 9.29 1.22
N LEU A 57 8.03 9.16 1.98
CA LEU A 57 8.82 7.94 2.04
C LEU A 57 8.19 6.95 3.00
N ALA A 58 8.17 5.69 2.60
CA ALA A 58 7.61 4.60 3.38
C ALA A 58 8.35 3.31 3.09
N SER A 59 8.20 2.34 3.99
CA SER A 59 8.68 0.98 3.74
C SER A 59 7.51 0.03 3.84
N VAL A 60 7.55 -1.02 3.02
CA VAL A 60 6.54 -2.08 3.05
C VAL A 60 7.22 -3.43 3.15
N ALA A 61 6.54 -4.38 3.77
CA ALA A 61 7.02 -5.76 3.88
C ALA A 61 5.84 -6.72 3.83
N LEU A 62 6.03 -7.84 3.12
CA LEU A 62 5.15 -8.98 3.25
C LEU A 62 5.35 -9.62 4.63
N GLU A 63 4.44 -10.50 5.04
CA GLU A 63 4.42 -11.00 6.42
C GLU A 63 5.51 -12.01 6.74
N SER A 64 6.04 -12.72 5.73
CA SER A 64 7.00 -13.79 5.98
C SER A 64 8.36 -13.25 6.45
N GLY A 65 8.80 -13.71 7.61
CA GLY A 65 10.15 -13.42 8.11
C GLY A 65 11.22 -14.40 7.61
N THR A 66 10.80 -15.53 7.03
CA THR A 66 11.73 -16.54 6.50
C THR A 66 11.96 -16.40 5.01
N GLN A 67 10.99 -15.85 4.29
CA GLN A 67 11.11 -15.50 2.88
C GLN A 67 10.70 -14.05 2.71
N PRO A 68 11.51 -13.12 3.21
CA PRO A 68 11.11 -11.72 3.29
C PRO A 68 11.04 -11.05 1.91
N VAL A 69 10.08 -10.16 1.76
CA VAL A 69 9.99 -9.21 0.66
C VAL A 69 9.80 -7.83 1.28
N VAL A 70 10.78 -6.95 1.08
CA VAL A 70 10.81 -5.63 1.71
C VAL A 70 11.22 -4.60 0.68
N ALA A 71 10.49 -3.49 0.60
CA ALA A 71 10.80 -2.41 -0.32
C ALA A 71 10.72 -1.05 0.38
N GLU A 72 11.59 -0.16 -0.02
CA GLU A 72 11.47 1.27 0.28
C GLU A 72 10.73 1.93 -0.87
N CYS A 73 9.72 2.73 -0.53
CA CYS A 73 8.79 3.28 -1.50
C CYS A 73 8.64 4.79 -1.36
N ARG A 74 8.20 5.41 -2.45
CA ARG A 74 7.71 6.78 -2.44
C ARG A 74 6.21 6.75 -2.72
N SER A 75 5.45 7.48 -1.91
CA SER A 75 3.99 7.50 -2.01
C SER A 75 3.47 8.68 -2.80
N ARG A 76 2.26 8.54 -3.31
CA ARG A 76 1.42 9.64 -3.79
C ARG A 76 -0.04 9.29 -3.53
N LEU A 77 -0.84 10.29 -3.22
CA LEU A 77 -2.28 10.10 -3.10
C LEU A 77 -2.91 10.05 -4.49
N VAL A 78 -3.90 9.18 -4.63
CA VAL A 78 -4.67 9.00 -5.85
C VAL A 78 -6.13 9.28 -5.51
N GLU A 79 -6.63 10.39 -6.02
CA GLU A 79 -8.02 10.78 -5.79
C GLU A 79 -8.96 10.05 -6.74
N ALA A 80 -10.22 9.96 -6.37
CA ALA A 80 -11.26 9.45 -7.27
C ALA A 80 -11.45 10.42 -8.45
N PRO A 81 -11.78 9.94 -9.66
CA PRO A 81 -11.98 8.53 -10.01
C PRO A 81 -10.67 7.75 -10.04
N TYR A 82 -10.68 6.57 -9.44
CA TYR A 82 -9.48 5.73 -9.36
C TYR A 82 -9.16 5.05 -10.68
N PRO A 83 -7.89 4.71 -10.95
CA PRO A 83 -7.54 3.93 -12.14
C PRO A 83 -8.34 2.62 -12.21
N VAL A 84 -8.83 2.28 -13.39
CA VAL A 84 -9.68 1.11 -13.61
C VAL A 84 -8.97 -0.17 -13.15
N GLU A 85 -7.67 -0.30 -13.45
CA GLU A 85 -6.89 -1.49 -13.10
C GLU A 85 -6.81 -1.69 -11.58
N VAL A 86 -6.72 -0.60 -10.84
CA VAL A 86 -6.69 -0.65 -9.37
C VAL A 86 -8.04 -1.08 -8.81
N VAL A 87 -9.13 -0.49 -9.33
CA VAL A 87 -10.50 -0.87 -8.94
C VAL A 87 -10.74 -2.36 -9.20
N GLN A 88 -10.36 -2.82 -10.40
CA GLN A 88 -10.52 -4.23 -10.77
C GLN A 88 -9.69 -5.15 -9.89
N ALA A 89 -8.46 -4.73 -9.54
CA ALA A 89 -7.59 -5.54 -8.70
C ALA A 89 -8.15 -5.73 -7.28
N PHE A 90 -8.68 -4.67 -6.68
CA PHE A 90 -9.34 -4.78 -5.37
C PHE A 90 -10.59 -5.66 -5.43
N GLN A 91 -11.39 -5.52 -6.49
CA GLN A 91 -12.57 -6.36 -6.66
C GLN A 91 -12.19 -7.83 -6.78
N ALA A 92 -11.17 -8.13 -7.58
CA ALA A 92 -10.75 -9.51 -7.82
C ALA A 92 -10.12 -10.15 -6.57
N LYS A 93 -9.32 -9.41 -5.83
CA LYS A 93 -8.54 -9.96 -4.71
C LYS A 93 -9.35 -10.04 -3.42
N TYR A 94 -10.20 -9.06 -3.14
CA TYR A 94 -10.90 -8.92 -1.86
C TYR A 94 -12.42 -8.89 -1.99
N GLU A 95 -12.97 -8.99 -3.20
CA GLU A 95 -14.40 -8.80 -3.45
C GLU A 95 -14.88 -7.45 -2.88
N TRP A 96 -14.09 -6.41 -3.12
CA TRP A 96 -14.31 -5.09 -2.57
C TRP A 96 -14.34 -4.05 -3.67
N ASP A 97 -15.49 -3.39 -3.84
CA ASP A 97 -15.62 -2.26 -4.75
C ASP A 97 -15.26 -0.98 -4.00
N ILE A 98 -14.01 -0.56 -4.15
CA ILE A 98 -13.50 0.62 -3.45
C ILE A 98 -14.20 1.91 -3.86
N ARG A 99 -14.86 1.93 -5.03
CA ARG A 99 -15.55 3.14 -5.51
C ARG A 99 -16.77 3.47 -4.66
N SER A 100 -17.39 2.46 -4.06
CA SER A 100 -18.61 2.64 -3.27
C SER A 100 -18.33 2.80 -1.77
N ASP A 101 -17.08 2.70 -1.36
CA ASP A 101 -16.71 2.79 0.05
C ASP A 101 -16.58 4.25 0.47
N GLN A 102 -17.44 4.68 1.39
CA GLN A 102 -17.43 6.08 1.87
C GLN A 102 -16.47 6.28 3.02
N GLN A 103 -16.13 5.22 3.75
CA GLN A 103 -15.19 5.29 4.85
C GLN A 103 -13.75 5.27 4.35
N TYR A 104 -13.42 4.29 3.51
CA TYR A 104 -12.10 4.17 2.89
C TYR A 104 -12.14 4.95 1.58
N ASN A 105 -11.74 6.20 1.66
CA ASN A 105 -12.09 7.24 0.69
C ASN A 105 -10.90 7.84 -0.05
N VAL A 106 -9.72 7.22 0.06
CA VAL A 106 -8.54 7.62 -0.71
C VAL A 106 -7.69 6.40 -1.04
N VAL A 107 -7.09 6.40 -2.21
CA VAL A 107 -6.09 5.42 -2.62
C VAL A 107 -4.71 6.05 -2.49
N VAL A 108 -3.75 5.26 -2.02
CA VAL A 108 -2.34 5.67 -1.98
C VAL A 108 -1.56 4.70 -2.85
N ALA A 109 -0.79 5.26 -3.78
CA ALA A 109 0.19 4.50 -4.57
C ALA A 109 1.52 4.54 -3.85
N LEU A 110 2.17 3.38 -3.73
CA LEU A 110 3.48 3.24 -3.11
C LEU A 110 4.41 2.63 -4.15
N GLN A 111 5.25 3.46 -4.74
CA GLN A 111 6.15 3.01 -5.79
C GLN A 111 7.49 2.59 -5.20
N PRO A 112 7.91 1.34 -5.40
CA PRO A 112 9.22 0.90 -4.95
C PRO A 112 10.34 1.72 -5.57
N GLN A 113 11.22 2.23 -4.73
CA GLN A 113 12.45 2.90 -5.14
C GLN A 113 13.63 1.96 -4.98
N ARG A 114 13.55 1.05 -4.00
CA ARG A 114 14.62 0.12 -3.70
C ARG A 114 14.04 -1.12 -3.04
N TRP A 115 14.40 -2.29 -3.57
CA TRP A 115 14.09 -3.57 -2.93
C TRP A 115 15.22 -3.90 -1.97
N LEU A 116 14.90 -4.08 -0.69
CA LEU A 116 15.89 -4.43 0.32
C LEU A 116 16.04 -5.94 0.42
N MET A 117 14.95 -6.69 0.27
CA MET A 117 14.90 -8.15 0.36
C MET A 117 13.84 -8.68 -0.61
N GLY A 118 14.12 -9.85 -1.17
CA GLY A 118 13.14 -10.56 -2.02
C GLY A 118 13.02 -10.15 -3.48
#